data_db29b1255cc475e24bf79b9564dfb832
#
_entry.id   db29b1255cc475e24bf79b9564dfb832
#
_cell.length_a   1.000
_cell.length_b   1.000
_cell.length_c   1.000
_cell.angle_alpha   90.00
_cell.angle_beta   90.00
_cell.angle_gamma   90.00
#
_symmetry.space_group_name_H-M   'P 1'
#
loop_
_entity.id
_entity.type
_entity.pdbx_description
1 polymer ?
#
loop_
_entity_poly.entity_id
_entity_poly.type
_entity_poly.pdbx_seq_one_letter_code
_entity_poly.pdbx_strand_id
1 'polypeptide(L)'
;YYIGTNDRKTELFEGMWPLPKGVAYNSFLVKGEKNVLFDLVRVNTIDSYVQKINEIIGEGEKIDYIMINHMEPDHTSSIKSILEIYPDAKLVTNKKAVAMLNNFYEITDNIIEVKDGETLELGDKKYTFYMTPMVHWPESMVAYEETTKTLFSQDIFGGFGTLDGGIFDDQIEYDAHYHEETTRYFINIVGKYAAQALKALNKLADLDIQLICPDHGPIWREDPKKIIDIYTSLAKQETVDGCVVIYGSMYGNTEMMAEAVARGLSEGGLKNIKIRDITKTSNSYLLSDIWRYKGVIIGSCSYDNNLFPPMDYLMTEVSHQRMKNNYWGIFGSYSWSGGALKTLKKYMEEGKYDVLDTQLEIQGAATEEEMKKLIEFGKEMAAKILNK
;
A
#
# COMPACT_ATOMS: atom_id res chain seq x y z
N TYR A 1 -24.96 3.93 4.04
CA TYR A 1 -24.59 3.94 5.47
C TYR A 1 -23.22 3.29 5.64
N TYR A 2 -22.38 3.90 6.47
CA TYR A 2 -21.11 3.31 6.90
C TYR A 2 -21.36 2.39 8.11
N ILE A 3 -20.89 1.15 8.02
CA ILE A 3 -21.05 0.14 9.07
C ILE A 3 -19.72 -0.53 9.44
N GLY A 4 -18.62 -0.03 8.93
CA GLY A 4 -17.29 -0.55 9.16
C GLY A 4 -16.82 -0.52 10.62
N THR A 5 -15.64 -1.04 10.86
CA THR A 5 -15.01 -1.17 12.18
C THR A 5 -13.59 -0.67 12.19
N ASN A 6 -13.16 -0.08 13.32
CA ASN A 6 -11.75 0.28 13.56
C ASN A 6 -11.05 -0.82 14.36
N ASP A 7 -9.95 -1.33 13.85
CA ASP A 7 -9.09 -2.26 14.58
C ASP A 7 -7.81 -1.57 15.05
N ARG A 8 -7.70 -1.37 16.36
CA ARG A 8 -6.52 -0.79 17.03
C ARG A 8 -5.66 -1.83 17.72
N LYS A 9 -5.98 -3.13 17.57
CA LYS A 9 -5.34 -4.22 18.30
C LYS A 9 -4.42 -5.05 17.41
N THR A 10 -4.72 -5.15 16.12
CA THR A 10 -3.87 -5.87 15.16
C THR A 10 -2.58 -5.08 14.98
N GLU A 11 -1.46 -5.72 15.25
CA GLU A 11 -0.13 -5.10 15.17
C GLU A 11 0.45 -5.13 13.75
N LEU A 12 0.11 -6.17 12.97
CA LEU A 12 0.64 -6.39 11.62
C LEU A 12 -0.50 -6.67 10.64
N PHE A 13 -0.59 -5.90 9.56
CA PHE A 13 -1.42 -6.22 8.40
C PHE A 13 -0.73 -7.32 7.58
N GLU A 14 -1.49 -8.31 7.10
CA GLU A 14 -0.97 -9.52 6.41
C GLU A 14 0.15 -10.25 7.19
N GLY A 15 0.29 -9.99 8.50
CA GLY A 15 1.38 -10.53 9.31
C GLY A 15 2.75 -9.91 9.05
N MET A 16 2.86 -8.87 8.24
CA MET A 16 4.12 -8.27 7.79
C MET A 16 4.21 -6.76 8.04
N TRP A 17 3.13 -6.02 7.83
CA TRP A 17 3.14 -4.56 7.76
C TRP A 17 2.68 -3.94 9.07
N PRO A 18 3.54 -3.23 9.82
CA PRO A 18 3.18 -2.64 11.10
C PRO A 18 2.01 -1.66 11.00
N LEU A 19 1.10 -1.75 11.98
CA LEU A 19 -0.09 -0.91 12.10
C LEU A 19 -0.06 -0.04 13.37
N PRO A 20 0.88 0.89 13.52
CA PRO A 20 0.97 1.71 14.74
C PRO A 20 -0.25 2.62 14.94
N LYS A 21 -0.97 2.94 13.87
CA LYS A 21 -2.24 3.69 13.88
C LYS A 21 -3.47 2.80 13.70
N GLY A 22 -3.30 1.47 13.79
CA GLY A 22 -4.36 0.50 13.49
C GLY A 22 -4.78 0.50 12.02
N VAL A 23 -5.97 -0.02 11.74
CA VAL A 23 -6.57 -0.06 10.41
C VAL A 23 -8.10 0.01 10.52
N ALA A 24 -8.77 0.67 9.59
CA ALA A 24 -10.20 0.61 9.41
C ALA A 24 -10.56 -0.51 8.43
N TYR A 25 -11.53 -1.34 8.77
CA TYR A 25 -12.21 -2.25 7.85
C TYR A 25 -13.56 -1.64 7.54
N ASN A 26 -13.67 -1.03 6.38
CA ASN A 26 -14.89 -0.36 5.96
C ASN A 26 -15.84 -1.38 5.33
N SER A 27 -17.10 -1.19 5.60
CA SER A 27 -18.20 -1.89 4.97
C SER A 27 -19.38 -0.94 4.87
N PHE A 28 -20.21 -1.15 3.86
CA PHE A 28 -21.29 -0.22 3.57
C PHE A 28 -22.61 -0.96 3.39
N LEU A 29 -23.68 -0.32 3.87
CA LEU A 29 -25.04 -0.77 3.67
C LEU A 29 -25.80 0.25 2.84
N VAL A 30 -26.29 -0.16 1.69
CA VAL A 30 -27.24 0.59 0.88
C VAL A 30 -28.65 0.10 1.21
N LYS A 31 -29.42 0.96 1.86
CA LYS A 31 -30.84 0.70 2.18
C LYS A 31 -31.73 1.31 1.08
N GLY A 32 -32.60 0.52 0.51
CA GLY A 32 -33.52 0.90 -0.56
C GLY A 32 -34.68 -0.09 -0.66
N GLU A 33 -35.26 -0.30 -1.86
CA GLU A 33 -36.18 -1.40 -2.10
C GLU A 33 -35.52 -2.76 -1.84
N LYS A 34 -34.19 -2.82 -1.97
CA LYS A 34 -33.32 -3.92 -1.60
C LYS A 34 -32.21 -3.45 -0.68
N ASN A 35 -31.95 -4.21 0.37
CA ASN A 35 -30.86 -3.97 1.29
C ASN A 35 -29.59 -4.69 0.77
N VAL A 36 -28.55 -3.91 0.47
CA VAL A 36 -27.31 -4.42 -0.15
C VAL A 36 -26.11 -4.10 0.75
N LEU A 37 -25.38 -5.11 1.17
CA LEU A 37 -24.08 -4.96 1.83
C LEU A 37 -22.95 -4.91 0.79
N PHE A 38 -21.93 -4.10 1.04
CA PHE A 38 -20.70 -4.03 0.25
C PHE A 38 -19.51 -4.40 1.12
N ASP A 39 -18.84 -5.45 0.70
CA ASP A 39 -17.76 -6.11 1.41
C ASP A 39 -18.11 -6.28 2.90
N LEU A 40 -17.38 -7.04 3.62
CA LEU A 40 -17.72 -7.33 5.00
C LEU A 40 -16.58 -6.87 5.92
N VAL A 41 -16.60 -7.31 7.15
CA VAL A 41 -15.57 -7.02 8.15
C VAL A 41 -14.98 -8.33 8.68
N ARG A 42 -13.91 -8.24 9.43
CA ARG A 42 -13.31 -9.40 10.11
C ARG A 42 -14.30 -10.03 11.10
N VAL A 43 -14.28 -11.35 11.16
CA VAL A 43 -15.21 -12.13 12.02
C VAL A 43 -15.13 -11.77 13.50
N ASN A 44 -13.99 -11.30 13.98
CA ASN A 44 -13.82 -10.88 15.39
C ASN A 44 -14.61 -9.61 15.77
N THR A 45 -15.24 -8.93 14.81
CA THR A 45 -16.05 -7.73 15.03
C THR A 45 -17.55 -7.95 14.70
N ILE A 46 -17.95 -9.20 14.46
CA ILE A 46 -19.27 -9.56 13.92
C ILE A 46 -20.44 -9.06 14.78
N ASP A 47 -20.35 -9.15 16.11
CA ASP A 47 -21.46 -8.75 16.99
C ASP A 47 -21.80 -7.25 16.83
N SER A 48 -20.80 -6.39 16.86
CA SER A 48 -21.00 -4.95 16.67
C SER A 48 -21.42 -4.61 15.24
N TYR A 49 -20.97 -5.39 14.26
CA TYR A 49 -21.32 -5.24 12.86
C TYR A 49 -22.81 -5.55 12.63
N VAL A 50 -23.29 -6.68 13.12
CA VAL A 50 -24.72 -7.09 13.04
C VAL A 50 -25.60 -6.10 13.79
N GLN A 51 -25.16 -5.60 14.95
CA GLN A 51 -25.89 -4.55 15.66
C GLN A 51 -26.10 -3.31 14.79
N LYS A 52 -25.04 -2.80 14.12
CA LYS A 52 -25.16 -1.64 13.21
C LYS A 52 -26.11 -1.90 12.04
N ILE A 53 -26.07 -3.11 11.46
CA ILE A 53 -27.01 -3.49 10.39
C ILE A 53 -28.44 -3.39 10.92
N ASN A 54 -28.75 -4.01 12.06
CA ASN A 54 -30.10 -4.01 12.65
C ASN A 54 -30.58 -2.62 13.04
N GLU A 55 -29.72 -1.73 13.52
CA GLU A 55 -30.06 -0.33 13.82
C GLU A 55 -30.49 0.44 12.56
N ILE A 56 -29.96 0.07 11.38
CA ILE A 56 -30.27 0.76 10.11
C ILE A 56 -31.51 0.17 9.43
N ILE A 57 -31.57 -1.15 9.26
CA ILE A 57 -32.65 -1.78 8.51
C ILE A 57 -33.88 -2.06 9.40
N GLY A 58 -33.71 -2.27 10.68
CA GLY A 58 -34.70 -2.72 11.62
C GLY A 58 -34.53 -4.18 12.02
N GLU A 59 -34.86 -4.52 13.25
CA GLU A 59 -34.80 -5.90 13.76
C GLU A 59 -35.76 -6.80 12.98
N GLY A 60 -35.26 -7.95 12.50
CA GLY A 60 -36.06 -8.90 11.70
C GLY A 60 -36.17 -8.57 10.22
N GLU A 61 -35.66 -7.43 9.79
CA GLU A 61 -35.51 -7.13 8.35
C GLU A 61 -34.36 -7.95 7.76
N LYS A 62 -34.35 -8.07 6.42
CA LYS A 62 -33.38 -8.92 5.71
C LYS A 62 -32.34 -8.12 4.94
N ILE A 63 -31.20 -8.75 4.73
CA ILE A 63 -30.25 -8.37 3.68
C ILE A 63 -30.62 -9.18 2.44
N ASP A 64 -30.84 -8.50 1.31
CA ASP A 64 -31.16 -9.14 0.04
C ASP A 64 -29.91 -9.57 -0.73
N TYR A 65 -28.83 -8.75 -0.68
CA TYR A 65 -27.62 -8.99 -1.44
C TYR A 65 -26.38 -8.61 -0.63
N ILE A 66 -25.31 -9.35 -0.89
CA ILE A 66 -23.96 -9.07 -0.39
C ILE A 66 -23.03 -8.99 -1.61
N MET A 67 -22.53 -7.79 -1.89
CA MET A 67 -21.52 -7.56 -2.92
C MET A 67 -20.15 -7.93 -2.37
N ILE A 68 -19.45 -8.82 -3.01
CA ILE A 68 -18.07 -9.19 -2.69
C ILE A 68 -17.18 -8.69 -3.81
N ASN A 69 -16.59 -7.52 -3.59
CA ASN A 69 -15.66 -6.90 -4.52
C ASN A 69 -14.26 -7.48 -4.40
N HIS A 70 -13.89 -7.93 -3.17
CA HIS A 70 -12.59 -8.48 -2.85
C HIS A 70 -12.68 -9.67 -1.90
N MET A 71 -11.84 -10.68 -2.11
CA MET A 71 -11.92 -11.97 -1.41
C MET A 71 -10.93 -12.12 -0.25
N GLU A 72 -10.15 -11.09 0.06
CA GLU A 72 -9.25 -11.16 1.20
C GLU A 72 -10.02 -11.40 2.51
N PRO A 73 -9.50 -12.25 3.43
CA PRO A 73 -10.24 -12.63 4.62
C PRO A 73 -10.61 -11.50 5.58
N ASP A 74 -9.97 -10.35 5.51
CA ASP A 74 -10.36 -9.18 6.31
C ASP A 74 -11.67 -8.53 5.84
N HIS A 75 -12.09 -8.80 4.59
CA HIS A 75 -13.38 -8.40 4.01
C HIS A 75 -14.37 -9.56 3.88
N THR A 76 -13.94 -10.81 4.12
CA THR A 76 -14.81 -11.97 3.88
C THR A 76 -14.89 -12.98 5.03
N SER A 77 -14.03 -12.89 6.05
CA SER A 77 -14.01 -13.91 7.13
C SER A 77 -15.31 -13.99 7.94
N SER A 78 -16.15 -12.96 7.94
CA SER A 78 -17.47 -12.96 8.58
C SER A 78 -18.60 -13.53 7.72
N ILE A 79 -18.33 -13.93 6.45
CA ILE A 79 -19.37 -14.26 5.48
C ILE A 79 -20.27 -15.43 5.94
N LYS A 80 -19.70 -16.47 6.53
CA LYS A 80 -20.49 -17.62 7.06
C LYS A 80 -21.43 -17.15 8.15
N SER A 81 -20.95 -16.36 9.12
CA SER A 81 -21.78 -15.83 10.21
C SER A 81 -22.89 -14.89 9.70
N ILE A 82 -22.62 -14.08 8.68
CA ILE A 82 -23.63 -13.24 8.06
C ILE A 82 -24.69 -14.07 7.33
N LEU A 83 -24.30 -15.13 6.61
CA LEU A 83 -25.24 -16.02 5.94
C LEU A 83 -26.04 -16.90 6.91
N GLU A 84 -25.51 -17.20 8.11
CA GLU A 84 -26.31 -17.84 9.17
C GLU A 84 -27.44 -16.93 9.67
N ILE A 85 -27.20 -15.60 9.73
CA ILE A 85 -28.20 -14.60 10.16
C ILE A 85 -29.15 -14.26 9.01
N TYR A 86 -28.64 -14.12 7.78
CA TYR A 86 -29.39 -13.74 6.58
C TYR A 86 -29.28 -14.83 5.49
N PRO A 87 -29.90 -16.02 5.71
CA PRO A 87 -29.70 -17.18 4.86
C PRO A 87 -30.23 -17.03 3.43
N ASP A 88 -31.14 -16.10 3.19
CA ASP A 88 -31.71 -15.81 1.88
C ASP A 88 -30.88 -14.77 1.09
N ALA A 89 -29.84 -14.17 1.68
CA ALA A 89 -29.01 -13.19 1.02
C ALA A 89 -28.26 -13.84 -0.16
N LYS A 90 -28.26 -13.15 -1.31
CA LYS A 90 -27.53 -13.59 -2.50
C LYS A 90 -26.19 -12.91 -2.55
N LEU A 91 -25.14 -13.68 -2.78
CA LEU A 91 -23.81 -13.14 -3.03
C LEU A 91 -23.72 -12.66 -4.49
N VAL A 92 -23.14 -11.48 -4.69
CA VAL A 92 -22.89 -10.94 -6.03
C VAL A 92 -21.39 -10.74 -6.17
N THR A 93 -20.77 -11.45 -7.11
CA THR A 93 -19.34 -11.36 -7.34
C THR A 93 -18.96 -11.92 -8.73
N ASN A 94 -17.68 -11.93 -9.07
CA ASN A 94 -17.22 -12.45 -10.35
C ASN A 94 -16.76 -13.91 -10.29
N LYS A 95 -16.59 -14.52 -11.46
CA LYS A 95 -16.23 -15.94 -11.61
C LYS A 95 -15.01 -16.40 -10.82
N LYS A 96 -13.97 -15.54 -10.66
CA LYS A 96 -12.76 -15.91 -9.91
C LYS A 96 -13.04 -15.95 -8.41
N ALA A 97 -13.79 -14.98 -7.92
CA ALA A 97 -14.22 -14.94 -6.53
C ALA A 97 -15.16 -16.11 -6.18
N VAL A 98 -16.02 -16.57 -7.11
CA VAL A 98 -16.82 -17.79 -6.90
C VAL A 98 -15.94 -19.00 -6.58
N ALA A 99 -14.84 -19.19 -7.31
CA ALA A 99 -13.91 -20.27 -7.00
C ALA A 99 -13.24 -20.09 -5.63
N MET A 100 -12.94 -18.85 -5.22
CA MET A 100 -12.36 -18.56 -3.90
C MET A 100 -13.38 -18.74 -2.78
N LEU A 101 -14.65 -18.35 -2.97
CA LEU A 101 -15.74 -18.62 -2.02
C LEU A 101 -15.87 -20.12 -1.70
N ASN A 102 -15.79 -20.96 -2.72
CA ASN A 102 -15.76 -22.41 -2.52
C ASN A 102 -14.51 -22.87 -1.75
N ASN A 103 -13.33 -22.38 -2.13
CA ASN A 103 -12.07 -22.82 -1.54
C ASN A 103 -11.88 -22.38 -0.09
N PHE A 104 -12.29 -21.16 0.26
CA PHE A 104 -12.14 -20.61 1.62
C PHE A 104 -13.31 -20.96 2.54
N TYR A 105 -14.54 -21.02 1.97
CA TYR A 105 -15.76 -21.05 2.78
C TYR A 105 -16.71 -22.17 2.43
N GLU A 106 -16.45 -22.98 1.38
CA GLU A 106 -17.33 -24.05 0.89
C GLU A 106 -18.72 -23.53 0.46
N ILE A 107 -18.76 -22.26 -0.02
CA ILE A 107 -19.99 -21.63 -0.52
C ILE A 107 -20.05 -21.81 -2.05
N THR A 108 -21.13 -22.43 -2.54
CA THR A 108 -21.30 -22.78 -3.96
C THR A 108 -22.64 -22.36 -4.56
N ASP A 109 -23.58 -21.96 -3.73
CA ASP A 109 -24.96 -21.61 -4.09
C ASP A 109 -25.35 -20.22 -3.67
N ASN A 110 -26.51 -19.74 -4.11
CA ASN A 110 -27.00 -18.38 -3.91
C ASN A 110 -26.04 -17.28 -4.43
N ILE A 111 -25.30 -17.57 -5.51
CA ILE A 111 -24.32 -16.65 -6.10
C ILE A 111 -24.82 -16.14 -7.45
N ILE A 112 -24.75 -14.83 -7.64
CA ILE A 112 -24.93 -14.13 -8.90
C ILE A 112 -23.54 -13.78 -9.44
N GLU A 113 -23.14 -14.41 -10.53
CA GLU A 113 -21.88 -14.11 -11.21
C GLU A 113 -22.06 -12.91 -12.15
N VAL A 114 -21.22 -11.88 -11.97
CA VAL A 114 -21.18 -10.68 -12.81
C VAL A 114 -19.88 -10.59 -13.61
N LYS A 115 -19.94 -9.83 -14.72
CA LYS A 115 -18.83 -9.65 -15.66
C LYS A 115 -18.43 -8.18 -15.77
N ASP A 116 -17.27 -7.95 -16.38
CA ASP A 116 -16.77 -6.60 -16.66
C ASP A 116 -17.76 -5.80 -17.52
N GLY A 117 -18.13 -4.61 -17.05
CA GLY A 117 -19.12 -3.74 -17.71
C GLY A 117 -20.57 -4.20 -17.58
N GLU A 118 -20.83 -5.31 -16.89
CA GLU A 118 -22.21 -5.76 -16.64
C GLU A 118 -22.91 -4.87 -15.64
N THR A 119 -24.21 -4.69 -15.85
CA THR A 119 -25.06 -3.90 -14.96
C THR A 119 -26.12 -4.80 -14.33
N LEU A 120 -26.35 -4.61 -13.03
CA LEU A 120 -27.37 -5.31 -12.26
C LEU A 120 -28.31 -4.29 -11.59
N GLU A 121 -29.61 -4.46 -11.83
CA GLU A 121 -30.64 -3.67 -11.17
C GLU A 121 -31.12 -4.41 -9.91
N LEU A 122 -31.00 -3.77 -8.76
CA LEU A 122 -31.39 -4.28 -7.45
C LEU A 122 -32.39 -3.32 -6.79
N GLY A 123 -33.69 -3.56 -7.07
CA GLY A 123 -34.76 -2.66 -6.65
C GLY A 123 -34.64 -1.31 -7.37
N ASP A 124 -34.54 -0.22 -6.59
CA ASP A 124 -34.41 1.15 -7.09
C ASP A 124 -32.96 1.56 -7.44
N LYS A 125 -32.01 0.65 -7.31
CA LYS A 125 -30.57 0.91 -7.53
C LYS A 125 -30.00 0.14 -8.70
N LYS A 126 -29.05 0.74 -9.39
CA LYS A 126 -28.37 0.18 -10.55
C LYS A 126 -26.86 0.21 -10.36
N TYR A 127 -26.24 -0.95 -10.46
CA TYR A 127 -24.81 -1.15 -10.23
C TYR A 127 -24.12 -1.64 -11.49
N THR A 128 -23.05 -0.97 -11.91
CA THR A 128 -22.18 -1.42 -13.00
C THR A 128 -20.85 -1.89 -12.43
N PHE A 129 -20.39 -3.06 -12.87
CA PHE A 129 -19.19 -3.73 -12.34
C PHE A 129 -18.01 -3.54 -13.25
N TYR A 130 -16.86 -3.19 -12.69
CA TYR A 130 -15.61 -3.07 -13.42
C TYR A 130 -14.56 -3.98 -12.80
N MET A 131 -14.05 -4.94 -13.60
CA MET A 131 -12.97 -5.82 -13.14
C MET A 131 -11.65 -5.08 -13.08
N THR A 132 -10.98 -5.18 -11.95
CA THR A 132 -9.69 -4.55 -11.65
C THR A 132 -8.65 -5.60 -11.25
N PRO A 133 -8.39 -6.62 -12.10
CA PRO A 133 -7.60 -7.78 -11.72
C PRO A 133 -6.19 -7.40 -11.29
N MET A 134 -5.71 -8.04 -10.24
CA MET A 134 -4.41 -7.79 -9.60
C MET A 134 -4.31 -6.42 -8.92
N VAL A 135 -5.44 -5.83 -8.52
CA VAL A 135 -5.45 -4.63 -7.68
C VAL A 135 -6.30 -4.90 -6.44
N HIS A 136 -5.77 -5.66 -5.43
CA HIS A 136 -4.42 -6.28 -5.58
C HIS A 136 -4.47 -7.80 -5.80
N TRP A 137 -5.63 -8.45 -5.75
CA TRP A 137 -5.82 -9.87 -6.06
C TRP A 137 -6.43 -10.09 -7.46
N PRO A 138 -6.37 -11.34 -8.00
CA PRO A 138 -6.79 -11.61 -9.38
C PRO A 138 -8.29 -11.47 -9.64
N GLU A 139 -9.13 -11.56 -8.62
CA GLU A 139 -10.59 -11.43 -8.68
C GLU A 139 -11.09 -10.02 -8.40
N SER A 140 -10.25 -9.10 -7.95
CA SER A 140 -10.65 -7.75 -7.57
C SER A 140 -11.54 -7.08 -8.60
N MET A 141 -12.62 -6.48 -8.15
CA MET A 141 -13.54 -5.68 -8.93
C MET A 141 -14.02 -4.46 -8.13
N VAL A 142 -14.61 -3.50 -8.79
CA VAL A 142 -15.30 -2.37 -8.17
C VAL A 142 -16.73 -2.30 -8.64
N ALA A 143 -17.63 -1.79 -7.82
CA ALA A 143 -19.03 -1.58 -8.15
C ALA A 143 -19.36 -0.09 -8.15
N TYR A 144 -19.96 0.39 -9.23
CA TYR A 144 -20.38 1.79 -9.37
C TYR A 144 -21.90 1.88 -9.35
N GLU A 145 -22.46 2.61 -8.37
CA GLU A 145 -23.88 2.91 -8.27
C GLU A 145 -24.17 4.17 -9.08
N GLU A 146 -25.02 4.05 -10.11
CA GLU A 146 -25.19 5.06 -11.15
C GLU A 146 -26.03 6.28 -10.68
N THR A 147 -26.95 6.10 -9.74
CA THR A 147 -27.87 7.18 -9.29
C THR A 147 -27.16 8.20 -8.40
N THR A 148 -26.43 7.72 -7.40
CA THR A 148 -25.67 8.55 -6.45
C THR A 148 -24.24 8.77 -6.90
N LYS A 149 -23.83 8.13 -8.01
CA LYS A 149 -22.45 8.20 -8.54
C LYS A 149 -21.41 7.75 -7.52
N THR A 150 -21.74 6.69 -6.80
CA THR A 150 -20.91 6.11 -5.74
C THR A 150 -20.07 4.97 -6.25
N LEU A 151 -18.78 5.03 -6.04
CA LEU A 151 -17.82 3.95 -6.33
C LEU A 151 -17.50 3.20 -5.05
N PHE A 152 -17.90 1.94 -4.96
CA PHE A 152 -17.43 0.99 -3.97
C PHE A 152 -16.15 0.35 -4.52
N SER A 153 -15.02 0.82 -4.01
CA SER A 153 -13.73 0.64 -4.69
C SER A 153 -12.89 -0.48 -4.13
N GLN A 154 -13.39 -1.22 -3.13
CA GLN A 154 -12.62 -2.19 -2.36
C GLN A 154 -11.28 -1.56 -1.91
N ASP A 155 -10.14 -2.24 -1.99
CA ASP A 155 -8.83 -1.77 -1.56
C ASP A 155 -8.25 -0.60 -2.35
N ILE A 156 -8.78 -0.35 -3.56
CA ILE A 156 -8.37 0.81 -4.34
C ILE A 156 -8.78 2.08 -3.59
N PHE A 157 -7.86 3.01 -3.45
CA PHE A 157 -8.00 4.26 -2.68
C PHE A 157 -7.95 4.07 -1.16
N GLY A 158 -7.60 2.87 -0.69
CA GLY A 158 -7.41 2.55 0.71
C GLY A 158 -6.17 3.18 1.35
N GLY A 159 -6.07 3.02 2.66
CA GLY A 159 -4.94 3.47 3.48
C GLY A 159 -4.91 2.78 4.82
N PHE A 160 -3.73 2.63 5.42
CA PHE A 160 -3.62 2.21 6.82
C PHE A 160 -4.13 3.32 7.76
N GLY A 161 -4.36 2.95 9.00
CA GLY A 161 -4.88 3.82 10.04
C GLY A 161 -6.38 3.66 10.29
N THR A 162 -6.77 3.92 11.52
CA THR A 162 -8.19 3.95 11.92
C THR A 162 -8.79 5.32 11.61
N LEU A 163 -10.11 5.35 11.46
CA LEU A 163 -10.85 6.61 11.31
C LEU A 163 -11.08 7.23 12.70
N ASP A 164 -10.44 8.36 12.94
CA ASP A 164 -10.41 9.04 14.25
C ASP A 164 -11.46 10.16 14.32
N GLY A 165 -12.71 9.77 14.61
CA GLY A 165 -13.84 10.69 14.74
C GLY A 165 -14.56 10.93 13.43
N GLY A 166 -13.97 11.63 12.46
CA GLY A 166 -14.49 11.80 11.11
C GLY A 166 -14.29 10.57 10.24
N ILE A 167 -15.21 10.29 9.32
CA ILE A 167 -15.09 9.21 8.34
C ILE A 167 -14.90 9.73 6.91
N PHE A 168 -15.22 11.01 6.68
CA PHE A 168 -15.13 11.64 5.36
C PHE A 168 -13.92 12.55 5.26
N ASP A 169 -13.44 12.74 4.03
CA ASP A 169 -12.30 13.60 3.69
C ASP A 169 -12.46 15.06 4.15
N ASP A 170 -13.70 15.60 4.18
CA ASP A 170 -14.03 16.93 4.67
C ASP A 170 -14.10 17.04 6.21
N GLN A 171 -13.97 15.93 6.92
CA GLN A 171 -14.04 15.87 8.39
C GLN A 171 -12.69 15.63 9.06
N ILE A 172 -11.62 15.51 8.27
CA ILE A 172 -10.30 15.10 8.74
C ILE A 172 -9.19 15.98 8.13
N GLU A 173 -8.07 16.09 8.82
CA GLU A 173 -6.83 16.67 8.30
C GLU A 173 -6.03 15.58 7.55
N TYR A 174 -6.49 15.25 6.32
CA TYR A 174 -5.95 14.13 5.56
C TYR A 174 -4.42 14.19 5.40
N ASP A 175 -3.87 15.33 4.98
CA ASP A 175 -2.45 15.47 4.69
C ASP A 175 -1.57 15.30 5.94
N ALA A 176 -2.09 15.67 7.11
CA ALA A 176 -1.39 15.54 8.38
C ALA A 176 -1.43 14.12 8.96
N HIS A 177 -2.52 13.38 8.74
CA HIS A 177 -2.78 12.14 9.47
C HIS A 177 -2.82 10.88 8.59
N TYR A 178 -3.28 10.99 7.34
CA TYR A 178 -3.58 9.83 6.49
C TYR A 178 -2.70 9.72 5.24
N HIS A 179 -2.18 10.82 4.70
CA HIS A 179 -1.42 10.82 3.44
C HIS A 179 -0.22 9.85 3.46
N GLU A 180 0.57 9.84 4.55
CA GLU A 180 1.71 8.93 4.69
C GLU A 180 1.25 7.46 4.79
N GLU A 181 0.18 7.20 5.51
CA GLU A 181 -0.40 5.87 5.67
C GLU A 181 -1.03 5.34 4.37
N THR A 182 -1.69 6.20 3.60
CA THR A 182 -2.20 5.86 2.25
C THR A 182 -1.04 5.54 1.29
N THR A 183 0.02 6.35 1.31
CA THR A 183 1.20 6.11 0.49
C THR A 183 1.86 4.77 0.86
N ARG A 184 2.02 4.52 2.15
CA ARG A 184 2.60 3.28 2.68
C ARG A 184 1.73 2.06 2.34
N TYR A 185 0.41 2.18 2.48
CA TYR A 185 -0.55 1.15 2.08
C TYR A 185 -0.41 0.82 0.59
N PHE A 186 -0.51 1.83 -0.28
CA PHE A 186 -0.35 1.60 -1.72
C PHE A 186 0.92 0.83 -2.05
N ILE A 187 2.06 1.24 -1.48
CA ILE A 187 3.36 0.66 -1.83
C ILE A 187 3.48 -0.78 -1.33
N ASN A 188 3.03 -1.06 -0.12
CA ASN A 188 3.15 -2.39 0.47
C ASN A 188 2.15 -3.39 -0.11
N ILE A 189 0.93 -2.95 -0.43
CA ILE A 189 -0.19 -3.80 -0.84
C ILE A 189 -0.34 -3.83 -2.38
N VAL A 190 -0.31 -2.66 -3.02
CA VAL A 190 -0.60 -2.50 -4.46
C VAL A 190 0.67 -2.36 -5.30
N GLY A 191 1.77 -1.87 -4.73
CA GLY A 191 2.97 -1.41 -5.44
C GLY A 191 3.53 -2.36 -6.49
N LYS A 192 3.64 -3.66 -6.17
CA LYS A 192 4.05 -4.69 -7.14
C LYS A 192 3.19 -4.68 -8.41
N TYR A 193 1.94 -4.31 -8.29
CA TYR A 193 0.94 -4.28 -9.36
C TYR A 193 0.59 -2.85 -9.82
N ALA A 194 1.48 -1.89 -9.60
CA ALA A 194 1.29 -0.48 -9.96
C ALA A 194 0.85 -0.27 -11.43
N ALA A 195 1.37 -1.08 -12.36
CA ALA A 195 0.95 -1.05 -13.76
C ALA A 195 -0.52 -1.49 -13.97
N GLN A 196 -0.98 -2.45 -13.19
CA GLN A 196 -2.38 -2.90 -13.19
C GLN A 196 -3.27 -1.87 -12.51
N ALA A 197 -2.80 -1.26 -11.42
CA ALA A 197 -3.49 -0.15 -10.77
C ALA A 197 -3.69 1.02 -11.73
N LEU A 198 -2.65 1.42 -12.47
CA LEU A 198 -2.77 2.48 -13.48
C LEU A 198 -3.79 2.12 -14.59
N LYS A 199 -3.85 0.85 -15.02
CA LYS A 199 -4.87 0.38 -15.98
C LYS A 199 -6.28 0.47 -15.40
N ALA A 200 -6.45 0.09 -14.13
CA ALA A 200 -7.74 0.19 -13.43
C ALA A 200 -8.19 1.66 -13.32
N LEU A 201 -7.29 2.55 -12.88
CA LEU A 201 -7.55 3.99 -12.80
C LEU A 201 -7.97 4.58 -14.16
N ASN A 202 -7.26 4.22 -15.23
CA ASN A 202 -7.60 4.67 -16.59
C ASN A 202 -8.96 4.13 -17.06
N LYS A 203 -9.33 2.89 -16.68
CA LYS A 203 -10.65 2.32 -16.99
C LYS A 203 -11.78 3.08 -16.31
N LEU A 204 -11.56 3.59 -15.12
CA LEU A 204 -12.54 4.30 -14.31
C LEU A 204 -12.56 5.83 -14.60
N ALA A 205 -11.64 6.34 -15.41
CA ALA A 205 -11.41 7.76 -15.61
C ALA A 205 -12.62 8.53 -16.19
N ASP A 206 -13.46 7.86 -16.98
CA ASP A 206 -14.64 8.49 -17.60
C ASP A 206 -15.89 8.44 -16.70
N LEU A 207 -15.81 7.83 -15.51
CA LEU A 207 -16.92 7.81 -14.58
C LEU A 207 -17.06 9.14 -13.84
N ASP A 208 -18.30 9.63 -13.73
CA ASP A 208 -18.62 10.78 -12.88
C ASP A 208 -18.75 10.32 -11.42
N ILE A 209 -17.63 10.29 -10.69
CA ILE A 209 -17.58 9.80 -9.31
C ILE A 209 -17.76 10.96 -8.34
N GLN A 210 -18.81 10.89 -7.51
CA GLN A 210 -19.13 11.88 -6.47
C GLN A 210 -18.79 11.36 -5.07
N LEU A 211 -18.71 10.05 -4.90
CA LEU A 211 -18.41 9.41 -3.63
C LEU A 211 -17.54 8.17 -3.88
N ILE A 212 -16.42 8.06 -3.16
CA ILE A 212 -15.58 6.85 -3.16
C ILE A 212 -15.65 6.21 -1.78
N CYS A 213 -16.00 4.93 -1.77
CA CYS A 213 -16.14 4.08 -0.59
C CYS A 213 -15.08 2.97 -0.63
N PRO A 214 -13.85 3.20 -0.13
CA PRO A 214 -12.81 2.18 -0.06
C PRO A 214 -12.98 1.29 1.16
N ASP A 215 -12.40 0.09 1.12
CA ASP A 215 -12.47 -0.87 2.24
C ASP A 215 -11.54 -0.52 3.40
N HIS A 216 -10.58 0.39 3.17
CA HIS A 216 -9.69 0.93 4.21
C HIS A 216 -9.56 2.45 4.10
N GLY A 217 -9.34 3.11 5.24
CA GLY A 217 -9.08 4.54 5.28
C GLY A 217 -10.31 5.42 5.05
N PRO A 218 -10.11 6.73 4.77
CA PRO A 218 -11.20 7.70 4.65
C PRO A 218 -12.10 7.51 3.43
N ILE A 219 -13.37 7.90 3.58
CA ILE A 219 -14.37 7.95 2.51
C ILE A 219 -14.28 9.33 1.85
N TRP A 220 -14.30 9.39 0.53
CA TRP A 220 -14.09 10.61 -0.25
C TRP A 220 -15.39 11.12 -0.85
N ARG A 221 -15.84 12.30 -0.39
CA ARG A 221 -17.08 12.95 -0.87
C ARG A 221 -16.90 14.41 -1.26
N GLU A 222 -15.95 15.12 -0.64
CA GLU A 222 -15.70 16.53 -0.97
C GLU A 222 -14.74 16.63 -2.16
N ASP A 223 -13.64 15.87 -2.14
CA ASP A 223 -12.66 15.85 -3.24
C ASP A 223 -12.22 14.42 -3.61
N PRO A 224 -13.08 13.61 -4.24
CA PRO A 224 -12.70 12.29 -4.75
C PRO A 224 -11.51 12.33 -5.72
N LYS A 225 -11.33 13.45 -6.42
CA LYS A 225 -10.21 13.63 -7.35
C LYS A 225 -8.87 13.62 -6.64
N LYS A 226 -8.77 14.13 -5.43
CA LYS A 226 -7.51 14.16 -4.66
C LYS A 226 -6.92 12.76 -4.48
N ILE A 227 -7.72 11.79 -4.05
CA ILE A 227 -7.23 10.41 -3.85
C ILE A 227 -6.95 9.71 -5.18
N ILE A 228 -7.74 9.99 -6.23
CA ILE A 228 -7.48 9.46 -7.57
C ILE A 228 -6.13 9.98 -8.09
N ASP A 229 -5.83 11.27 -7.91
CA ASP A 229 -4.55 11.87 -8.32
C ASP A 229 -3.38 11.29 -7.53
N ILE A 230 -3.53 11.09 -6.20
CA ILE A 230 -2.52 10.46 -5.35
C ILE A 230 -2.23 9.03 -5.84
N TYR A 231 -3.25 8.21 -6.02
CA TYR A 231 -3.08 6.83 -6.50
C TYR A 231 -2.50 6.77 -7.91
N THR A 232 -2.87 7.70 -8.78
CA THR A 232 -2.32 7.83 -10.13
C THR A 232 -0.83 8.16 -10.11
N SER A 233 -0.41 9.12 -9.28
CA SER A 233 0.99 9.50 -9.09
C SER A 233 1.81 8.31 -8.53
N LEU A 234 1.29 7.63 -7.51
CA LEU A 234 1.90 6.43 -6.95
C LEU A 234 2.02 5.29 -7.98
N ALA A 235 0.96 5.03 -8.77
CA ALA A 235 0.96 3.99 -9.79
C ALA A 235 1.93 4.29 -10.96
N LYS A 236 2.20 5.55 -11.26
CA LYS A 236 3.23 5.98 -12.20
C LYS A 236 4.64 5.95 -11.60
N GLN A 237 4.76 5.75 -10.29
CA GLN A 237 6.00 5.95 -9.53
C GLN A 237 6.60 7.35 -9.76
N GLU A 238 5.78 8.37 -9.69
CA GLU A 238 6.27 9.75 -9.70
C GLU A 238 7.05 10.02 -8.42
N THR A 239 8.33 10.37 -8.57
CA THR A 239 9.22 10.59 -7.44
C THR A 239 9.33 12.07 -7.10
N VAL A 240 9.63 12.36 -5.83
CA VAL A 240 9.94 13.71 -5.38
C VAL A 240 11.45 13.95 -5.35
N ASP A 241 11.89 15.17 -5.60
CA ASP A 241 13.29 15.56 -5.46
C ASP A 241 13.72 15.43 -3.99
N GLY A 242 14.51 14.41 -3.73
CA GLY A 242 14.96 14.03 -2.40
C GLY A 242 15.78 12.75 -2.46
N CYS A 243 16.38 12.38 -1.35
CA CYS A 243 17.18 11.17 -1.21
C CYS A 243 16.93 10.49 0.12
N VAL A 244 16.77 9.16 0.09
CA VAL A 244 16.84 8.32 1.28
C VAL A 244 18.18 7.62 1.33
N VAL A 245 18.88 7.72 2.46
CA VAL A 245 20.11 6.97 2.78
C VAL A 245 19.73 5.89 3.79
N ILE A 246 19.77 4.64 3.37
CA ILE A 246 19.46 3.49 4.21
C ILE A 246 20.76 2.78 4.52
N TYR A 247 21.07 2.59 5.80
CA TYR A 247 22.29 1.94 6.20
C TYR A 247 22.08 0.78 7.18
N GLY A 248 22.98 -0.21 7.10
CA GLY A 248 23.12 -1.28 8.08
C GLY A 248 24.49 -1.21 8.74
N SER A 249 24.53 -0.99 10.04
CA SER A 249 25.77 -0.89 10.82
C SER A 249 25.69 -1.72 12.08
N MET A 250 26.75 -2.47 12.39
CA MET A 250 26.87 -3.23 13.64
C MET A 250 27.49 -2.40 14.76
N TYR A 251 28.51 -1.61 14.46
CA TYR A 251 29.35 -0.91 15.44
C TYR A 251 29.58 0.57 15.12
N GLY A 252 28.75 1.19 14.26
CA GLY A 252 28.75 2.63 13.98
C GLY A 252 29.59 3.06 12.75
N ASN A 253 30.51 2.25 12.22
CA ASN A 253 31.33 2.69 11.09
C ASN A 253 30.53 3.02 9.84
N THR A 254 29.62 2.13 9.41
CA THR A 254 28.74 2.39 8.28
C THR A 254 27.77 3.55 8.54
N GLU A 255 27.33 3.73 9.79
CA GLU A 255 26.52 4.88 10.23
C GLU A 255 27.27 6.20 9.98
N MET A 256 28.51 6.31 10.44
CA MET A 256 29.34 7.50 10.19
C MET A 256 29.53 7.79 8.71
N MET A 257 29.65 6.74 7.89
CA MET A 257 29.73 6.86 6.43
C MET A 257 28.40 7.41 5.85
N ALA A 258 27.26 6.90 6.32
CA ALA A 258 25.94 7.37 5.91
C ALA A 258 25.72 8.86 6.27
N GLU A 259 26.19 9.29 7.45
CA GLU A 259 26.15 10.70 7.86
C GLU A 259 27.01 11.58 6.94
N ALA A 260 28.22 11.12 6.55
CA ALA A 260 29.06 11.84 5.61
C ALA A 260 28.41 11.98 4.23
N VAL A 261 27.77 10.93 3.75
CA VAL A 261 27.00 10.93 2.49
C VAL A 261 25.82 11.92 2.58
N ALA A 262 25.07 11.89 3.67
CA ALA A 262 23.94 12.81 3.88
C ALA A 262 24.39 14.28 3.96
N ARG A 263 25.54 14.53 4.60
CA ARG A 263 26.19 15.84 4.55
C ARG A 263 26.50 16.27 3.12
N GLY A 264 27.07 15.36 2.31
CA GLY A 264 27.36 15.62 0.89
C GLY A 264 26.09 15.97 0.09
N LEU A 265 25.00 15.24 0.30
CA LEU A 265 23.70 15.56 -0.30
C LEU A 265 23.24 16.98 0.04
N SER A 266 23.36 17.37 1.31
CA SER A 266 22.98 18.71 1.78
C SER A 266 23.90 19.80 1.20
N GLU A 267 25.23 19.60 1.21
CA GLU A 267 26.19 20.53 0.59
C GLU A 267 25.98 20.64 -0.92
N GLY A 268 25.49 19.57 -1.60
CA GLY A 268 25.07 19.58 -3.00
C GLY A 268 23.77 20.34 -3.27
N GLY A 269 23.10 20.83 -2.21
CA GLY A 269 21.90 21.64 -2.26
C GLY A 269 20.58 20.88 -2.18
N LEU A 270 20.61 19.57 -1.89
CA LEU A 270 19.41 18.80 -1.67
C LEU A 270 18.84 19.10 -0.26
N LYS A 271 17.54 19.38 -0.19
CA LYS A 271 16.87 19.76 1.08
C LYS A 271 16.09 18.60 1.70
N ASN A 272 15.55 17.72 0.87
CA ASN A 272 14.72 16.60 1.33
C ASN A 272 15.58 15.34 1.44
N ILE A 273 16.13 15.12 2.62
CA ILE A 273 17.05 14.01 2.92
C ILE A 273 16.52 13.22 4.10
N LYS A 274 16.45 11.91 3.96
CA LYS A 274 16.16 10.98 5.05
C LYS A 274 17.32 10.04 5.28
N ILE A 275 17.65 9.78 6.52
CA ILE A 275 18.61 8.73 6.93
C ILE A 275 17.82 7.67 7.70
N ARG A 276 18.03 6.40 7.37
CA ARG A 276 17.34 5.26 7.98
C ARG A 276 18.32 4.18 8.41
N ASP A 277 18.25 3.83 9.67
CA ASP A 277 18.90 2.62 10.23
C ASP A 277 17.97 1.42 9.98
N ILE A 278 18.43 0.46 9.18
CA ILE A 278 17.65 -0.73 8.84
C ILE A 278 17.36 -1.61 10.06
N THR A 279 18.15 -1.52 11.11
CA THR A 279 17.93 -2.31 12.33
C THR A 279 16.83 -1.74 13.22
N LYS A 280 16.40 -0.50 12.94
CA LYS A 280 15.39 0.25 13.73
C LYS A 280 14.14 0.62 12.93
N THR A 281 14.16 0.41 11.61
CA THR A 281 13.08 0.82 10.73
C THR A 281 12.51 -0.40 10.01
N SER A 282 11.20 -0.62 10.12
CA SER A 282 10.54 -1.70 9.38
C SER A 282 10.64 -1.49 7.87
N ASN A 283 10.78 -2.58 7.12
CA ASN A 283 10.82 -2.57 5.66
C ASN A 283 9.59 -1.87 5.04
N SER A 284 8.44 -1.90 5.70
CA SER A 284 7.24 -1.17 5.28
C SER A 284 7.50 0.32 5.03
N TYR A 285 8.22 0.97 5.94
CA TYR A 285 8.59 2.38 5.80
C TYR A 285 9.76 2.59 4.85
N LEU A 286 10.72 1.67 4.84
CA LEU A 286 11.88 1.73 3.93
C LEU A 286 11.45 1.62 2.47
N LEU A 287 10.55 0.69 2.14
CA LEU A 287 9.96 0.55 0.81
C LEU A 287 9.19 1.81 0.40
N SER A 288 8.43 2.40 1.34
CA SER A 288 7.71 3.66 1.11
C SER A 288 8.67 4.81 0.79
N ASP A 289 9.77 4.94 1.54
CA ASP A 289 10.78 5.97 1.28
C ASP A 289 11.49 5.72 -0.06
N ILE A 290 11.87 4.47 -0.39
CA ILE A 290 12.49 4.12 -1.67
C ILE A 290 11.57 4.47 -2.85
N TRP A 291 10.28 4.15 -2.76
CA TRP A 291 9.32 4.44 -3.82
C TRP A 291 9.16 5.94 -4.07
N ARG A 292 9.16 6.71 -3.00
CA ARG A 292 8.86 8.13 -3.02
C ARG A 292 10.04 9.00 -3.49
N TYR A 293 11.28 8.66 -3.09
CA TYR A 293 12.43 9.53 -3.34
C TYR A 293 13.13 9.19 -4.66
N LYS A 294 13.55 10.26 -5.39
CA LYS A 294 14.28 10.14 -6.63
C LYS A 294 15.70 9.56 -6.44
N GLY A 295 16.34 9.85 -5.31
CA GLY A 295 17.63 9.27 -4.92
C GLY A 295 17.48 8.22 -3.82
N VAL A 296 18.16 7.10 -3.98
CA VAL A 296 18.24 6.01 -2.99
C VAL A 296 19.71 5.62 -2.81
N ILE A 297 20.20 5.73 -1.61
CA ILE A 297 21.57 5.31 -1.27
C ILE A 297 21.52 4.19 -0.25
N ILE A 298 22.15 3.07 -0.57
CA ILE A 298 22.23 1.88 0.29
C ILE A 298 23.65 1.71 0.80
N GLY A 299 23.82 1.73 2.12
CA GLY A 299 25.09 1.46 2.81
C GLY A 299 25.00 0.23 3.68
N SER A 300 25.97 -0.69 3.58
CA SER A 300 25.95 -1.91 4.39
C SER A 300 27.34 -2.32 4.88
N CYS A 301 27.40 -2.75 6.15
CA CYS A 301 28.54 -3.54 6.60
C CYS A 301 28.48 -4.95 6.00
N SER A 302 29.66 -5.58 5.85
CA SER A 302 29.77 -6.99 5.50
C SER A 302 29.52 -7.88 6.71
N TYR A 303 28.74 -8.93 6.51
CA TYR A 303 28.45 -9.97 7.50
C TYR A 303 28.60 -11.34 6.82
N ASP A 304 29.42 -12.22 7.40
CA ASP A 304 29.73 -13.57 6.83
C ASP A 304 30.14 -13.53 5.35
N ASN A 305 30.97 -12.57 4.96
CA ASN A 305 31.42 -12.32 3.58
C ASN A 305 30.28 -11.99 2.60
N ASN A 306 29.17 -11.48 3.10
CA ASN A 306 27.98 -11.15 2.32
C ASN A 306 27.36 -9.84 2.82
N LEU A 307 26.19 -9.52 2.33
CA LEU A 307 25.39 -8.39 2.78
C LEU A 307 24.91 -8.60 4.22
N PHE A 308 24.76 -7.53 4.97
CA PHE A 308 24.16 -7.59 6.31
C PHE A 308 22.71 -8.14 6.23
N PRO A 309 22.32 -9.18 6.99
CA PRO A 309 21.06 -9.89 6.76
C PRO A 309 19.78 -9.02 6.72
N PRO A 310 19.60 -7.99 7.57
CA PRO A 310 18.45 -7.10 7.42
C PRO A 310 18.45 -6.35 6.08
N MET A 311 19.64 -5.97 5.58
CA MET A 311 19.76 -5.29 4.29
C MET A 311 19.50 -6.25 3.12
N ASP A 312 19.93 -7.49 3.22
CA ASP A 312 19.67 -8.52 2.21
C ASP A 312 18.16 -8.80 2.10
N TYR A 313 17.48 -8.84 3.23
CA TYR A 313 16.02 -8.97 3.26
C TYR A 313 15.33 -7.77 2.58
N LEU A 314 15.73 -6.53 2.90
CA LEU A 314 15.20 -5.34 2.22
C LEU A 314 15.42 -5.39 0.71
N MET A 315 16.66 -5.71 0.28
CA MET A 315 16.98 -5.76 -1.15
C MET A 315 16.21 -6.85 -1.90
N THR A 316 15.92 -7.97 -1.24
CA THR A 316 15.02 -9.01 -1.77
C THR A 316 13.61 -8.44 -1.98
N GLU A 317 13.04 -7.74 -1.01
CA GLU A 317 11.74 -7.09 -1.13
C GLU A 317 11.71 -6.05 -2.26
N VAL A 318 12.74 -5.18 -2.33
CA VAL A 318 12.91 -4.19 -3.42
C VAL A 318 12.89 -4.86 -4.79
N SER A 319 13.56 -6.01 -4.94
CA SER A 319 13.60 -6.76 -6.21
C SER A 319 12.20 -7.22 -6.67
N HIS A 320 11.30 -7.51 -5.73
CA HIS A 320 9.93 -7.92 -6.01
C HIS A 320 9.03 -6.75 -6.43
N GLN A 321 9.32 -5.51 -6.00
CA GLN A 321 8.47 -4.33 -6.24
C GLN A 321 8.66 -3.68 -7.61
N ARG A 322 9.70 -4.06 -8.38
CA ARG A 322 9.98 -3.47 -9.71
C ARG A 322 10.10 -1.95 -9.68
N MET A 323 10.90 -1.43 -8.75
CA MET A 323 11.16 0.00 -8.58
C MET A 323 11.64 0.65 -9.88
N LYS A 324 11.18 1.86 -10.15
CA LYS A 324 11.52 2.66 -11.33
C LYS A 324 11.81 4.10 -10.91
N ASN A 325 12.35 4.88 -11.84
CA ASN A 325 12.52 6.33 -11.70
C ASN A 325 13.40 6.79 -10.53
N ASN A 326 14.20 5.86 -9.96
CA ASN A 326 15.15 6.19 -8.90
C ASN A 326 16.57 6.17 -9.43
N TYR A 327 17.41 7.06 -8.91
CA TYR A 327 18.87 7.00 -9.01
C TYR A 327 19.41 6.31 -7.78
N TRP A 328 20.29 5.34 -7.98
CA TRP A 328 20.83 4.53 -6.91
C TRP A 328 22.30 4.83 -6.64
N GLY A 329 22.67 4.82 -5.37
CA GLY A 329 24.06 4.84 -4.93
C GLY A 329 24.30 3.71 -3.93
N ILE A 330 25.48 3.13 -3.93
CA ILE A 330 25.83 2.04 -3.02
C ILE A 330 27.21 2.24 -2.41
N PHE A 331 27.33 1.92 -1.11
CA PHE A 331 28.62 1.85 -0.43
C PHE A 331 28.67 0.70 0.59
N GLY A 332 29.85 0.28 0.94
CA GLY A 332 30.07 -0.83 1.87
C GLY A 332 31.15 -0.57 2.89
N SER A 333 31.13 -1.33 3.98
CA SER A 333 32.23 -1.43 4.92
C SER A 333 32.52 -2.88 5.30
N TYR A 334 33.76 -3.16 5.64
CA TYR A 334 34.20 -4.48 6.08
C TYR A 334 35.39 -4.37 7.06
N SER A 335 35.71 -5.46 7.78
CA SER A 335 36.86 -5.50 8.66
C SER A 335 38.04 -6.27 8.04
N TRP A 336 37.87 -7.56 7.73
CA TRP A 336 38.95 -8.41 7.17
C TRP A 336 38.66 -8.94 5.76
N SER A 337 37.39 -9.13 5.39
CA SER A 337 36.96 -9.47 4.05
C SER A 337 35.66 -8.78 3.70
N GLY A 338 35.59 -8.24 2.50
CA GLY A 338 34.40 -7.60 1.96
C GLY A 338 33.37 -8.63 1.48
N GLY A 339 32.24 -8.12 0.98
CA GLY A 339 31.13 -8.95 0.46
C GLY A 339 29.87 -8.13 0.25
N ALA A 340 29.62 -7.15 1.13
CA ALA A 340 28.43 -6.32 1.06
C ALA A 340 28.31 -5.57 -0.27
N LEU A 341 29.36 -4.85 -0.67
CA LEU A 341 29.32 -4.09 -1.92
C LEU A 341 29.15 -5.01 -3.14
N LYS A 342 29.79 -6.17 -3.14
CA LYS A 342 29.67 -7.16 -4.21
C LYS A 342 28.23 -7.66 -4.36
N THR A 343 27.57 -7.94 -3.24
CA THR A 343 26.16 -8.40 -3.24
C THR A 343 25.21 -7.26 -3.65
N LEU A 344 25.45 -6.03 -3.17
CA LEU A 344 24.69 -4.87 -3.62
C LEU A 344 24.79 -4.65 -5.12
N LYS A 345 26.01 -4.74 -5.70
CA LYS A 345 26.20 -4.66 -7.16
C LYS A 345 25.36 -5.67 -7.91
N LYS A 346 25.31 -6.91 -7.44
CA LYS A 346 24.48 -7.95 -8.05
C LYS A 346 22.99 -7.56 -8.05
N TYR A 347 22.45 -7.06 -6.93
CA TYR A 347 21.08 -6.56 -6.88
C TYR A 347 20.83 -5.42 -7.87
N MET A 348 21.79 -4.48 -7.98
CA MET A 348 21.68 -3.35 -8.92
C MET A 348 21.64 -3.80 -10.37
N GLU A 349 22.51 -4.74 -10.73
CA GLU A 349 22.60 -5.32 -12.09
C GLU A 349 21.33 -6.12 -12.44
N GLU A 350 20.87 -7.01 -11.55
CA GLU A 350 19.68 -7.82 -11.76
C GLU A 350 18.40 -6.96 -11.86
N GLY A 351 18.30 -5.92 -11.04
CA GLY A 351 17.21 -4.94 -11.07
C GLY A 351 17.30 -3.95 -12.24
N LYS A 352 18.42 -3.89 -12.94
CA LYS A 352 18.71 -2.90 -14.01
C LYS A 352 18.50 -1.46 -13.54
N TYR A 353 18.93 -1.17 -12.33
CA TYR A 353 18.77 0.14 -11.73
C TYR A 353 19.79 1.16 -12.28
N ASP A 354 19.41 2.45 -12.31
CA ASP A 354 20.30 3.56 -12.69
C ASP A 354 21.20 3.91 -11.50
N VAL A 355 22.40 3.33 -11.46
CA VAL A 355 23.36 3.42 -10.35
C VAL A 355 24.43 4.44 -10.66
N LEU A 356 24.88 5.20 -9.65
CA LEU A 356 26.07 6.07 -9.77
C LEU A 356 27.33 5.25 -10.08
N ASP A 357 28.22 5.80 -10.91
CA ASP A 357 29.51 5.17 -11.22
C ASP A 357 30.40 5.06 -9.98
N THR A 358 30.37 6.07 -9.11
CA THR A 358 31.08 6.09 -7.83
C THR A 358 30.48 5.09 -6.87
N GLN A 359 31.31 4.13 -6.44
CA GLN A 359 30.95 3.10 -5.47
C GLN A 359 32.12 2.93 -4.50
N LEU A 360 31.84 2.98 -3.21
CA LEU A 360 32.87 3.02 -2.17
C LEU A 360 32.77 1.80 -1.25
N GLU A 361 33.91 1.16 -0.99
CA GLU A 361 34.01 0.11 0.05
C GLU A 361 35.21 0.42 0.94
N ILE A 362 34.99 0.53 2.24
CA ILE A 362 36.00 1.02 3.21
C ILE A 362 36.28 -0.08 4.23
N GLN A 363 37.59 -0.28 4.49
CA GLN A 363 38.06 -1.23 5.50
C GLN A 363 38.17 -0.56 6.87
N GLY A 364 37.46 -1.07 7.85
CA GLY A 364 37.44 -0.53 9.23
C GLY A 364 36.74 0.81 9.35
N ALA A 365 37.30 1.72 10.10
CA ALA A 365 36.85 3.09 10.23
C ALA A 365 37.35 3.95 9.06
N ALA A 366 36.47 4.78 8.51
CA ALA A 366 36.84 5.67 7.41
C ALA A 366 37.87 6.72 7.87
N THR A 367 38.93 6.91 7.09
CA THR A 367 39.91 7.98 7.26
C THR A 367 39.32 9.33 6.84
N GLU A 368 40.00 10.44 7.18
CA GLU A 368 39.54 11.78 6.75
C GLU A 368 39.44 11.91 5.23
N GLU A 369 40.33 11.26 4.48
CA GLU A 369 40.30 11.27 3.00
C GLU A 369 39.10 10.48 2.47
N GLU A 370 38.81 9.32 3.06
CA GLU A 370 37.64 8.52 2.70
C GLU A 370 36.32 9.19 3.07
N MET A 371 36.27 9.89 4.20
CA MET A 371 35.11 10.72 4.59
C MET A 371 34.87 11.86 3.56
N LYS A 372 35.94 12.49 3.04
CA LYS A 372 35.79 13.46 1.94
C LYS A 372 35.23 12.82 0.68
N LYS A 373 35.67 11.61 0.31
CA LYS A 373 35.12 10.87 -0.84
C LYS A 373 33.65 10.54 -0.66
N LEU A 374 33.21 10.19 0.56
CA LEU A 374 31.80 9.95 0.88
C LEU A 374 30.95 11.22 0.77
N ILE A 375 31.49 12.37 1.19
CA ILE A 375 30.83 13.67 0.99
C ILE A 375 30.70 13.99 -0.50
N GLU A 376 31.75 13.80 -1.30
CA GLU A 376 31.68 14.01 -2.75
C GLU A 376 30.70 13.06 -3.43
N PHE A 377 30.62 11.80 -3.00
CA PHE A 377 29.60 10.85 -3.45
C PHE A 377 28.17 11.34 -3.18
N GLY A 378 27.92 11.91 -2.01
CA GLY A 378 26.64 12.56 -1.68
C GLY A 378 26.33 13.75 -2.62
N LYS A 379 27.35 14.60 -2.92
CA LYS A 379 27.20 15.72 -3.86
C LYS A 379 26.89 15.27 -5.28
N GLU A 380 27.53 14.18 -5.73
CA GLU A 380 27.28 13.55 -7.04
C GLU A 380 25.80 13.14 -7.16
N MET A 381 25.27 12.45 -6.13
CA MET A 381 23.85 12.07 -6.10
C MET A 381 22.95 13.32 -6.11
N ALA A 382 23.26 14.34 -5.31
CA ALA A 382 22.47 15.57 -5.28
C ALA A 382 22.45 16.27 -6.65
N ALA A 383 23.60 16.35 -7.34
CA ALA A 383 23.70 16.91 -8.67
C ALA A 383 22.85 16.14 -9.68
N LYS A 384 22.86 14.79 -9.63
CA LYS A 384 22.05 13.93 -10.49
C LYS A 384 20.55 14.12 -10.26
N ILE A 385 20.11 14.22 -8.99
CA ILE A 385 18.71 14.46 -8.64
C ILE A 385 18.23 15.82 -9.13
N LEU A 386 19.06 16.87 -8.94
CA LEU A 386 18.72 18.27 -9.27
C LEU A 386 19.00 18.64 -10.74
N ASN A 387 19.45 17.69 -11.57
CA ASN A 387 19.84 17.90 -12.97
C ASN A 387 20.85 19.06 -13.15
N LYS A 388 21.89 19.11 -12.31
CA LYS A 388 22.93 20.13 -12.28
C LYS A 388 24.23 19.63 -12.89
#